data_9be86f79d27001c3245be9b2061c8d5a
#
_entry.id   9be86f79d27001c3245be9b2061c8d5a
#
_cell.length_a   1.000
_cell.length_b   1.000
_cell.length_c   1.000
_cell.angle_alpha   90.00
_cell.angle_beta   90.00
_cell.angle_gamma   90.00
#
_symmetry.space_group_name_H-M   'P 1'
#
loop_
_entity.id
_entity.type
_entity.pdbx_description
1 polymer ?
#
loop_
_entity_poly.entity_id
_entity_poly.type
_entity_poly.pdbx_seq_one_letter_code
_entity_poly.pdbx_strand_id
1 'polypeptide(L)'
;MLFRSNLTAASLSPDGHRLAVTARGEVFDVPAEKGVTRDITRTPGANEREGEWSPNGKQIAYISDRTGETEIWLQSVEGGDPIQLTQNNDTYIRQLMWNPDSKKILYTDRKNRIVEVDIASKAKRTVMQNPEGEFYEVNYSPDSQWITYTKSGANNMSVIYVYHLTSGKEYPVTEKWYNSSSPVFSTDGKYLIFNSERDFNP
;
A
#
# COMPACT_ATOMS: atom_id res chain seq x y z
N MET A 1 9.71 22.41 -13.76
CA MET A 1 8.25 22.40 -14.03
C MET A 1 7.79 21.16 -14.83
N LEU A 2 8.39 19.99 -14.60
CA LEU A 2 8.24 18.80 -15.46
C LEU A 2 7.52 17.61 -14.77
N PHE A 3 7.19 17.71 -13.48
CA PHE A 3 6.64 16.59 -12.72
C PHE A 3 5.10 16.49 -12.70
N ARG A 4 4.39 17.57 -13.03
CA ARG A 4 2.92 17.62 -12.86
C ARG A 4 2.13 16.65 -13.72
N SER A 5 2.66 16.21 -14.85
CA SER A 5 1.94 15.32 -15.79
C SER A 5 2.29 13.84 -15.67
N ASN A 6 3.31 13.47 -14.88
CA ASN A 6 3.82 12.09 -14.79
C ASN A 6 3.99 11.59 -13.34
N LEU A 7 3.33 12.26 -12.40
CA LEU A 7 3.32 11.83 -11.00
C LEU A 7 2.27 10.73 -10.84
N THR A 8 2.67 9.56 -10.39
CA THR A 8 1.79 8.39 -10.24
C THR A 8 1.48 8.05 -8.79
N ALA A 9 2.40 8.35 -7.87
CA ALA A 9 2.21 8.15 -6.43
C ALA A 9 3.02 9.16 -5.63
N ALA A 10 2.56 9.47 -4.42
CA ALA A 10 3.30 10.28 -3.46
C ALA A 10 2.97 9.83 -2.04
N SER A 11 4.00 9.67 -1.21
CA SER A 11 3.91 9.29 0.20
C SER A 11 4.68 10.30 1.05
N LEU A 12 4.05 10.81 2.11
CA LEU A 12 4.69 11.76 3.01
C LEU A 12 5.54 11.02 4.05
N SER A 13 6.73 11.54 4.35
CA SER A 13 7.55 11.03 5.46
C SER A 13 6.84 11.22 6.81
N PRO A 14 7.08 10.36 7.81
CA PRO A 14 6.39 10.46 9.10
C PRO A 14 6.61 11.78 9.85
N ASP A 15 7.72 12.46 9.59
CA ASP A 15 8.05 13.78 10.14
C ASP A 15 7.47 14.95 9.33
N GLY A 16 6.84 14.67 8.19
CA GLY A 16 6.23 15.68 7.31
C GLY A 16 7.22 16.50 6.47
N HIS A 17 8.52 16.22 6.53
CA HIS A 17 9.53 17.07 5.86
C HIS A 17 9.88 16.63 4.45
N ARG A 18 9.55 15.40 4.08
CA ARG A 18 9.90 14.84 2.77
C ARG A 18 8.76 14.04 2.16
N LEU A 19 8.80 13.86 0.84
CA LEU A 19 7.88 13.02 0.10
C LEU A 19 8.66 11.99 -0.72
N ALA A 20 8.23 10.74 -0.70
CA ALA A 20 8.58 9.79 -1.74
C ALA A 20 7.62 10.03 -2.92
N VAL A 21 8.15 10.43 -4.05
CA VAL A 21 7.39 10.76 -5.25
C VAL A 21 7.75 9.76 -6.35
N THR A 22 6.77 9.05 -6.86
CA THR A 22 6.96 8.16 -8.01
C THR A 22 6.59 8.93 -9.28
N ALA A 23 7.54 9.05 -10.18
CA ALA A 23 7.36 9.72 -11.46
C ALA A 23 8.27 9.13 -12.53
N ARG A 24 7.74 8.91 -13.74
CA ARG A 24 8.48 8.39 -14.90
C ARG A 24 9.19 7.05 -14.69
N GLY A 25 8.63 6.20 -13.83
CA GLY A 25 9.23 4.91 -13.51
C GLY A 25 10.41 4.97 -12.54
N GLU A 26 10.60 6.09 -11.84
CA GLU A 26 11.63 6.28 -10.82
C GLU A 26 10.99 6.80 -9.53
N VAL A 27 11.62 6.55 -8.40
CA VAL A 27 11.20 7.07 -7.09
C VAL A 27 12.18 8.13 -6.63
N PHE A 28 11.63 9.29 -6.29
CA PHE A 28 12.38 10.45 -5.84
C PHE A 28 12.06 10.75 -4.37
N ASP A 29 13.09 11.14 -3.63
CA ASP A 29 12.96 11.73 -2.31
C ASP A 29 12.98 13.25 -2.45
N VAL A 30 11.83 13.88 -2.24
CA VAL A 30 11.59 15.32 -2.50
C VAL A 30 11.35 16.04 -1.18
N PRO A 31 12.01 17.16 -0.89
CA PRO A 31 11.69 17.95 0.28
C PRO A 31 10.29 18.58 0.17
N ALA A 32 9.52 18.59 1.27
CA ALA A 32 8.17 19.17 1.31
C ALA A 32 8.20 20.72 1.10
N GLU A 33 9.25 21.38 1.54
CA GLU A 33 9.43 22.83 1.37
C GLU A 33 10.66 23.13 0.51
N LYS A 34 11.81 23.37 1.12
CA LYS A 34 13.08 23.73 0.45
C LYS A 34 14.11 22.62 0.66
N GLY A 35 14.90 22.35 -0.36
CA GLY A 35 15.97 21.36 -0.25
C GLY A 35 16.30 20.71 -1.60
N VAL A 36 17.13 19.68 -1.53
CA VAL A 36 17.59 18.94 -2.71
C VAL A 36 16.68 17.72 -2.91
N THR A 37 16.15 17.58 -4.11
CA THR A 37 15.51 16.35 -4.58
C THR A 37 16.58 15.31 -4.88
N ARG A 38 16.39 14.09 -4.44
CA ARG A 38 17.25 12.94 -4.71
C ARG A 38 16.48 11.90 -5.50
N ASP A 39 17.09 11.45 -6.58
CA ASP A 39 16.65 10.24 -7.25
C ASP A 39 17.21 9.05 -6.47
N ILE A 40 16.33 8.23 -5.92
CA ILE A 40 16.72 7.14 -5.01
C ILE A 40 16.81 5.77 -5.69
N THR A 41 16.19 5.60 -6.85
CA THR A 41 16.19 4.30 -7.53
C THR A 41 17.26 4.17 -8.59
N ARG A 42 17.43 5.17 -9.45
CA ARG A 42 18.46 5.26 -10.48
C ARG A 42 18.66 3.98 -11.28
N THR A 43 17.56 3.40 -11.75
CA THR A 43 17.55 2.07 -12.37
C THR A 43 17.16 2.18 -13.84
N PRO A 44 18.10 2.48 -14.76
CA PRO A 44 17.78 2.60 -16.18
C PRO A 44 17.14 1.33 -16.73
N GLY A 45 15.98 1.48 -17.38
CA GLY A 45 15.26 0.36 -18.01
C GLY A 45 14.34 -0.43 -17.09
N ALA A 46 14.25 -0.09 -15.81
CA ALA A 46 13.25 -0.59 -14.89
C ALA A 46 12.10 0.41 -14.72
N ASN A 47 10.97 -0.07 -14.22
CA ASN A 47 9.81 0.75 -13.91
C ASN A 47 9.46 0.61 -12.43
N GLU A 48 9.81 1.64 -11.67
CA GLU A 48 9.49 1.74 -10.24
C GLU A 48 8.14 2.38 -10.02
N ARG A 49 7.40 1.85 -9.04
CA ARG A 49 6.04 2.29 -8.71
C ARG A 49 5.79 2.22 -7.22
N GLU A 50 4.74 2.91 -6.76
CA GLU A 50 4.23 2.82 -5.38
C GLU A 50 5.32 3.08 -4.32
N GLY A 51 6.10 4.18 -4.49
CA GLY A 51 7.10 4.54 -3.48
C GLY A 51 6.45 5.00 -2.17
N GLU A 52 6.64 4.25 -1.09
CA GLU A 52 6.05 4.53 0.21
C GLU A 52 7.08 4.59 1.35
N TRP A 53 6.97 5.64 2.16
CA TRP A 53 7.75 5.78 3.38
C TRP A 53 7.34 4.75 4.43
N SER A 54 8.34 4.13 5.07
CA SER A 54 8.09 3.35 6.28
C SER A 54 7.62 4.25 7.42
N PRO A 55 6.68 3.80 8.28
CA PRO A 55 6.20 4.57 9.43
C PRO A 55 7.30 5.03 10.40
N ASN A 56 8.43 4.31 10.48
CA ASN A 56 9.59 4.71 11.28
C ASN A 56 10.55 5.70 10.59
N GLY A 57 10.26 6.10 9.34
CA GLY A 57 11.03 7.06 8.57
C GLY A 57 12.41 6.60 8.10
N LYS A 58 12.73 5.30 8.18
CA LYS A 58 14.09 4.81 7.87
C LYS A 58 14.25 4.27 6.45
N GLN A 59 13.17 3.87 5.82
CA GLN A 59 13.18 3.20 4.52
C GLN A 59 12.03 3.68 3.64
N ILE A 60 12.22 3.54 2.35
CA ILE A 60 11.16 3.66 1.34
C ILE A 60 11.02 2.29 0.68
N ALA A 61 9.79 1.75 0.66
CA ALA A 61 9.44 0.57 -0.10
C ALA A 61 8.91 0.99 -1.47
N TYR A 62 9.20 0.20 -2.50
CA TYR A 62 8.68 0.43 -3.85
C TYR A 62 8.60 -0.90 -4.60
N ILE A 63 7.80 -0.91 -5.66
CA ILE A 63 7.67 -2.03 -6.57
C ILE A 63 8.56 -1.77 -7.79
N SER A 64 9.35 -2.75 -8.20
CA SER A 64 10.22 -2.66 -9.39
C SER A 64 10.16 -3.94 -10.20
N ASP A 65 10.26 -3.82 -11.52
CA ASP A 65 10.35 -4.92 -12.48
C ASP A 65 11.79 -5.21 -12.95
N ARG A 66 12.80 -4.63 -12.28
CA ARG A 66 14.23 -4.76 -12.65
C ARG A 66 14.75 -6.19 -12.72
N THR A 67 14.06 -7.13 -12.10
CA THR A 67 14.40 -8.56 -12.10
C THR A 67 13.54 -9.39 -13.06
N GLY A 68 12.76 -8.73 -13.91
CA GLY A 68 11.84 -9.34 -14.87
C GLY A 68 10.41 -9.39 -14.41
N GLU A 69 10.14 -9.87 -13.19
CA GLU A 69 8.83 -9.83 -12.54
C GLU A 69 8.74 -8.67 -11.52
N THR A 70 7.53 -8.27 -11.17
CA THR A 70 7.34 -7.21 -10.18
C THR A 70 7.65 -7.71 -8.78
N GLU A 71 8.62 -7.06 -8.13
CA GLU A 71 9.07 -7.39 -6.78
C GLU A 71 9.10 -6.15 -5.90
N ILE A 72 9.03 -6.33 -4.60
CA ILE A 72 9.15 -5.25 -3.60
C ILE A 72 10.61 -5.07 -3.23
N TRP A 73 11.05 -3.83 -3.25
CA TRP A 73 12.39 -3.40 -2.89
C TRP A 73 12.33 -2.38 -1.76
N LEU A 74 13.37 -2.36 -0.95
CA LEU A 74 13.56 -1.43 0.16
C LEU A 74 14.81 -0.60 -0.07
N GLN A 75 14.68 0.72 0.04
CA GLN A 75 15.80 1.66 0.00
C GLN A 75 15.94 2.35 1.34
N SER A 76 17.14 2.30 1.94
CA SER A 76 17.44 3.12 3.12
C SER A 76 17.51 4.60 2.74
N VAL A 77 16.94 5.45 3.58
CA VAL A 77 17.00 6.92 3.40
C VAL A 77 18.41 7.48 3.64
N GLU A 78 19.24 6.75 4.35
CA GLU A 78 20.66 7.09 4.56
C GLU A 78 21.53 6.75 3.34
N GLY A 79 20.99 6.03 2.36
CA GLY A 79 21.70 5.58 1.16
C GLY A 79 22.08 4.09 1.22
N GLY A 80 23.00 3.70 0.36
CA GLY A 80 23.41 2.29 0.20
C GLY A 80 22.63 1.59 -0.89
N ASP A 81 22.92 0.31 -1.09
CA ASP A 81 22.26 -0.51 -2.10
C ASP A 81 20.84 -0.90 -1.68
N PRO A 82 19.88 -0.93 -2.60
CA PRO A 82 18.52 -1.37 -2.32
C PRO A 82 18.48 -2.87 -1.99
N ILE A 83 17.59 -3.23 -1.09
CA ILE A 83 17.38 -4.61 -0.66
C ILE A 83 16.14 -5.18 -1.36
N GLN A 84 16.29 -6.26 -2.09
CA GLN A 84 15.17 -7.01 -2.62
C GLN A 84 14.45 -7.75 -1.48
N LEU A 85 13.19 -7.38 -1.23
CA LEU A 85 12.38 -7.97 -0.16
C LEU A 85 11.66 -9.23 -0.63
N THR A 86 11.06 -9.20 -1.82
CA THR A 86 10.34 -10.34 -2.39
C THR A 86 11.09 -10.93 -3.58
N GLN A 87 10.89 -12.23 -3.82
CA GLN A 87 11.47 -12.96 -4.95
C GLN A 87 10.47 -13.96 -5.50
N ASN A 88 10.63 -14.28 -6.79
CA ASN A 88 9.83 -15.30 -7.47
C ASN A 88 8.31 -15.04 -7.35
N ASN A 89 7.90 -13.79 -7.48
CA ASN A 89 6.48 -13.51 -7.59
C ASN A 89 5.95 -14.08 -8.91
N ASP A 90 4.80 -14.69 -8.82
CA ASP A 90 4.14 -15.41 -9.91
C ASP A 90 3.06 -14.56 -10.59
N THR A 91 3.02 -13.27 -10.26
CA THR A 91 2.07 -12.30 -10.82
C THR A 91 2.44 -10.87 -10.45
N TYR A 92 1.81 -9.93 -11.14
CA TYR A 92 2.00 -8.51 -10.97
C TYR A 92 1.47 -8.00 -9.62
N ILE A 93 2.32 -7.31 -8.86
CA ILE A 93 1.96 -6.59 -7.63
C ILE A 93 1.27 -5.30 -8.03
N ARG A 94 0.12 -5.00 -7.42
CA ARG A 94 -0.68 -3.80 -7.70
C ARG A 94 -0.35 -2.65 -6.78
N GLN A 95 -0.40 -2.91 -5.48
CA GLN A 95 -0.26 -1.93 -4.41
C GLN A 95 0.51 -2.55 -3.26
N LEU A 96 1.28 -1.73 -2.55
CA LEU A 96 1.91 -2.11 -1.29
C LEU A 96 1.49 -1.15 -0.17
N MET A 97 1.59 -1.59 1.07
CA MET A 97 1.36 -0.78 2.25
C MET A 97 2.16 -1.28 3.44
N TRP A 98 2.72 -0.37 4.18
CA TRP A 98 3.46 -0.68 5.39
C TRP A 98 2.54 -1.05 6.56
N ASN A 99 2.97 -2.03 7.34
CA ASN A 99 2.44 -2.24 8.67
C ASN A 99 2.89 -1.07 9.60
N PRO A 100 2.02 -0.55 10.48
CA PRO A 100 2.35 0.58 11.37
C PRO A 100 3.62 0.42 12.20
N ASP A 101 4.03 -0.80 12.54
CA ASP A 101 5.28 -1.06 13.28
C ASP A 101 6.54 -1.15 12.39
N SER A 102 6.40 -0.95 11.08
CA SER A 102 7.47 -1.01 10.09
C SER A 102 8.19 -2.36 9.96
N LYS A 103 7.58 -3.45 10.42
CA LYS A 103 8.19 -4.78 10.36
C LYS A 103 7.68 -5.62 9.20
N LYS A 104 6.55 -5.26 8.63
CA LYS A 104 5.89 -6.01 7.58
C LYS A 104 5.35 -5.09 6.49
N ILE A 105 5.14 -5.67 5.32
CA ILE A 105 4.44 -5.03 4.21
C ILE A 105 3.31 -5.97 3.77
N LEU A 106 2.12 -5.41 3.56
CA LEU A 106 1.07 -6.04 2.76
C LEU A 106 1.21 -5.60 1.31
N TYR A 107 0.84 -6.49 0.40
CA TYR A 107 0.64 -6.12 -0.98
C TYR A 107 -0.56 -6.86 -1.59
N THR A 108 -1.16 -6.25 -2.59
CA THR A 108 -2.20 -6.87 -3.41
C THR A 108 -1.64 -7.22 -4.78
N ASP A 109 -2.19 -8.26 -5.42
CA ASP A 109 -1.71 -8.73 -6.71
C ASP A 109 -2.84 -9.03 -7.71
N ARG A 110 -2.48 -9.37 -8.96
CA ARG A 110 -3.44 -9.69 -10.01
C ARG A 110 -4.14 -11.06 -9.85
N LYS A 111 -3.69 -11.90 -8.91
CA LYS A 111 -4.39 -13.12 -8.52
C LYS A 111 -5.41 -12.87 -7.41
N ASN A 112 -5.71 -11.59 -7.15
CA ASN A 112 -6.64 -11.15 -6.13
C ASN A 112 -6.27 -11.70 -4.73
N ARG A 113 -4.98 -11.64 -4.40
CA ARG A 113 -4.46 -12.00 -3.08
C ARG A 113 -4.07 -10.74 -2.31
N ILE A 114 -4.24 -10.80 -1.00
CA ILE A 114 -3.54 -9.97 -0.03
C ILE A 114 -2.44 -10.83 0.56
N VAL A 115 -1.20 -10.42 0.39
CA VAL A 115 -0.01 -11.14 0.85
C VAL A 115 0.74 -10.27 1.84
N GLU A 116 1.13 -10.84 2.97
CA GLU A 116 1.99 -10.21 3.97
C GLU A 116 3.42 -10.73 3.81
N VAL A 117 4.39 -9.83 3.85
CA VAL A 117 5.81 -10.18 3.87
C VAL A 117 6.46 -9.57 5.10
N ASP A 118 7.21 -10.39 5.84
CA ASP A 118 8.02 -9.96 6.98
C ASP A 118 9.38 -9.45 6.49
N ILE A 119 9.79 -8.28 6.95
CA ILE A 119 10.99 -7.59 6.45
C ILE A 119 12.27 -8.31 6.86
N ALA A 120 12.32 -8.81 8.09
CA ALA A 120 13.54 -9.41 8.62
C ALA A 120 13.80 -10.82 8.04
N SER A 121 12.76 -11.64 7.99
CA SER A 121 12.86 -13.03 7.51
C SER A 121 12.60 -13.18 6.02
N LYS A 122 12.01 -12.16 5.38
CA LYS A 122 11.49 -12.19 3.98
C LYS A 122 10.42 -13.27 3.74
N ALA A 123 9.83 -13.83 4.81
CA ALA A 123 8.80 -14.83 4.72
C ALA A 123 7.50 -14.21 4.18
N LYS A 124 6.91 -14.85 3.18
CA LYS A 124 5.62 -14.47 2.59
C LYS A 124 4.49 -15.34 3.14
N ARG A 125 3.35 -14.72 3.43
CA ARG A 125 2.11 -15.39 3.83
C ARG A 125 0.94 -14.83 3.06
N THR A 126 0.20 -15.65 2.35
CA THR A 126 -1.11 -15.24 1.81
C THR A 126 -2.08 -15.07 2.97
N VAL A 127 -2.53 -13.85 3.17
CA VAL A 127 -3.52 -13.50 4.21
C VAL A 127 -4.90 -13.93 3.77
N MET A 128 -5.26 -13.59 2.54
CA MET A 128 -6.52 -13.99 1.92
C MET A 128 -6.45 -13.94 0.40
N GLN A 129 -7.40 -14.58 -0.24
CA GLN A 129 -7.62 -14.55 -1.68
C GLN A 129 -9.12 -14.41 -1.95
N ASN A 130 -9.47 -13.56 -2.90
CA ASN A 130 -10.84 -13.41 -3.38
C ASN A 130 -10.94 -13.90 -4.83
N PRO A 131 -11.49 -15.09 -5.10
CA PRO A 131 -11.63 -15.61 -6.46
C PRO A 131 -12.61 -14.81 -7.32
N GLU A 132 -13.54 -14.09 -6.67
CA GLU A 132 -14.65 -13.39 -7.34
C GLU A 132 -14.32 -11.96 -7.76
N GLY A 133 -13.21 -11.39 -7.26
CA GLY A 133 -12.86 -10.00 -7.58
C GLY A 133 -11.66 -9.47 -6.83
N GLU A 134 -11.39 -8.21 -7.04
CA GLU A 134 -10.23 -7.51 -6.47
C GLU A 134 -10.50 -6.99 -5.06
N PHE A 135 -9.42 -6.77 -4.32
CA PHE A 135 -9.42 -5.96 -3.12
C PHE A 135 -8.98 -4.55 -3.47
N TYR A 136 -9.69 -3.59 -2.95
CA TYR A 136 -9.40 -2.17 -3.13
C TYR A 136 -9.19 -1.51 -1.76
N GLU A 137 -8.40 -0.44 -1.74
CA GLU A 137 -8.27 0.45 -0.58
C GLU A 137 -7.91 -0.30 0.72
N VAL A 138 -6.96 -1.22 0.63
CA VAL A 138 -6.51 -2.02 1.77
C VAL A 138 -5.71 -1.14 2.73
N ASN A 139 -6.07 -1.12 4.01
CA ASN A 139 -5.37 -0.35 5.04
C ASN A 139 -5.24 -1.15 6.34
N TYR A 140 -4.15 -0.93 7.09
CA TYR A 140 -3.99 -1.47 8.43
C TYR A 140 -4.71 -0.64 9.49
N SER A 141 -5.13 -1.29 10.57
CA SER A 141 -5.43 -0.62 11.84
C SER A 141 -4.14 -0.17 12.54
N PRO A 142 -4.18 0.90 13.36
CA PRO A 142 -3.00 1.40 14.06
C PRO A 142 -2.30 0.37 14.96
N ASP A 143 -3.05 -0.59 15.51
CA ASP A 143 -2.56 -1.66 16.36
C ASP A 143 -2.00 -2.86 15.56
N SER A 144 -2.06 -2.79 14.22
CA SER A 144 -1.60 -3.85 13.33
C SER A 144 -2.34 -5.19 13.45
N GLN A 145 -3.50 -5.21 14.10
CA GLN A 145 -4.27 -6.45 14.29
C GLN A 145 -5.33 -6.66 13.21
N TRP A 146 -5.76 -5.59 12.59
CA TRP A 146 -6.83 -5.60 11.59
C TRP A 146 -6.37 -4.98 10.28
N ILE A 147 -7.03 -5.40 9.21
CA ILE A 147 -7.04 -4.67 7.95
C ILE A 147 -8.47 -4.35 7.57
N THR A 148 -8.64 -3.21 6.90
CA THR A 148 -9.88 -2.87 6.21
C THR A 148 -9.64 -2.86 4.71
N TYR A 149 -10.66 -3.15 3.94
CA TYR A 149 -10.62 -3.12 2.49
C TYR A 149 -12.03 -3.03 1.92
N THR A 150 -12.10 -2.71 0.64
CA THR A 150 -13.33 -2.70 -0.14
C THR A 150 -13.29 -3.84 -1.16
N LYS A 151 -14.39 -4.53 -1.34
CA LYS A 151 -14.61 -5.48 -2.42
C LYS A 151 -16.02 -5.36 -2.98
N SER A 152 -16.18 -5.70 -4.27
CA SER A 152 -17.50 -5.71 -4.92
C SER A 152 -18.34 -6.89 -4.41
N GLY A 153 -19.58 -6.61 -4.06
CA GLY A 153 -20.58 -7.64 -3.78
C GLY A 153 -21.22 -8.20 -5.07
N ALA A 154 -22.07 -9.21 -4.92
CA ALA A 154 -22.74 -9.88 -6.04
C ALA A 154 -23.63 -8.95 -6.90
N ASN A 155 -24.03 -7.80 -6.35
CA ASN A 155 -24.81 -6.75 -7.02
C ASN A 155 -23.95 -5.60 -7.57
N ASN A 156 -22.63 -5.79 -7.68
CA ASN A 156 -21.63 -4.79 -8.05
C ASN A 156 -21.54 -3.56 -7.12
N MET A 157 -22.16 -3.60 -5.95
CA MET A 157 -21.99 -2.57 -4.95
C MET A 157 -20.70 -2.80 -4.15
N SER A 158 -19.97 -1.71 -3.89
CA SER A 158 -18.74 -1.74 -3.10
C SER A 158 -19.07 -1.82 -1.61
N VAL A 159 -18.58 -2.85 -0.94
CA VAL A 159 -18.81 -3.12 0.47
C VAL A 159 -17.48 -3.07 1.22
N ILE A 160 -17.48 -2.41 2.37
CA ILE A 160 -16.33 -2.35 3.25
C ILE A 160 -16.33 -3.53 4.21
N TYR A 161 -15.18 -4.14 4.36
CA TYR A 161 -14.92 -5.24 5.29
C TYR A 161 -13.77 -4.89 6.23
N VAL A 162 -13.78 -5.50 7.39
CA VAL A 162 -12.62 -5.60 8.28
C VAL A 162 -12.26 -7.06 8.47
N TYR A 163 -10.96 -7.34 8.53
CA TYR A 163 -10.43 -8.69 8.71
C TYR A 163 -9.42 -8.71 9.84
N HIS A 164 -9.58 -9.64 10.77
CA HIS A 164 -8.66 -9.81 11.89
C HIS A 164 -7.52 -10.75 11.51
N LEU A 165 -6.31 -10.26 11.48
CA LEU A 165 -5.13 -10.93 10.93
C LEU A 165 -4.75 -12.22 11.66
N THR A 166 -5.00 -12.29 12.96
CA THR A 166 -4.67 -13.47 13.78
C THR A 166 -5.75 -14.54 13.73
N SER A 167 -7.03 -14.14 13.87
CA SER A 167 -8.14 -15.12 13.89
C SER A 167 -8.61 -15.54 12.51
N GLY A 168 -8.24 -14.81 11.46
CA GLY A 168 -8.71 -15.06 10.09
C GLY A 168 -10.19 -14.79 9.87
N LYS A 169 -10.83 -14.00 10.74
CA LYS A 169 -12.26 -13.69 10.64
C LYS A 169 -12.47 -12.38 9.89
N GLU A 170 -13.41 -12.43 8.94
CA GLU A 170 -13.88 -11.29 8.14
C GLU A 170 -15.25 -10.83 8.64
N TYR A 171 -15.48 -9.53 8.66
CA TYR A 171 -16.74 -8.91 9.02
C TYR A 171 -17.10 -7.80 8.03
N PRO A 172 -18.33 -7.81 7.45
CA PRO A 172 -18.82 -6.69 6.68
C PRO A 172 -19.11 -5.52 7.63
N VAL A 173 -18.68 -4.33 7.25
CA VAL A 173 -18.93 -3.08 8.00
C VAL A 173 -20.13 -2.34 7.42
N THR A 174 -20.26 -2.35 6.10
CA THR A 174 -21.35 -1.65 5.40
C THR A 174 -22.34 -2.62 4.77
N GLU A 175 -23.54 -2.14 4.56
CA GLU A 175 -24.59 -2.88 3.89
C GLU A 175 -24.33 -2.95 2.38
N LYS A 176 -24.92 -3.95 1.72
CA LYS A 176 -24.75 -4.22 0.29
C LYS A 176 -25.63 -3.37 -0.62
N TRP A 177 -26.36 -2.42 -0.07
CA TRP A 177 -27.35 -1.62 -0.82
C TRP A 177 -26.79 -0.30 -1.36
N TYR A 178 -25.66 0.13 -0.86
CA TYR A 178 -25.02 1.39 -1.22
C TYR A 178 -23.54 1.18 -1.45
N ASN A 179 -22.97 1.93 -2.41
CA ASN A 179 -21.52 1.97 -2.54
C ASN A 179 -20.88 2.59 -1.32
N SER A 180 -19.87 1.94 -0.81
CA SER A 180 -19.05 2.46 0.28
C SER A 180 -17.58 2.30 -0.09
N SER A 181 -16.76 3.31 0.21
CA SER A 181 -15.35 3.39 -0.21
C SER A 181 -14.49 4.14 0.79
N SER A 182 -13.18 4.10 0.54
CA SER A 182 -12.17 4.86 1.29
C SER A 182 -12.17 4.61 2.80
N PRO A 183 -12.19 3.34 3.24
CA PRO A 183 -12.17 3.01 4.67
C PRO A 183 -10.79 3.33 5.28
N VAL A 184 -10.78 4.12 6.35
CA VAL A 184 -9.56 4.47 7.10
C VAL A 184 -9.84 4.37 8.59
N PHE A 185 -8.96 3.73 9.33
CA PHE A 185 -9.02 3.74 10.79
C PHE A 185 -8.61 5.11 11.33
N SER A 186 -9.27 5.55 12.39
CA SER A 186 -8.78 6.69 13.18
C SER A 186 -7.43 6.36 13.81
N THR A 187 -6.61 7.37 14.09
CA THR A 187 -5.26 7.17 14.65
C THR A 187 -5.25 6.47 16.01
N ASP A 188 -6.34 6.59 16.78
CA ASP A 188 -6.55 5.91 18.06
C ASP A 188 -7.17 4.49 17.91
N GLY A 189 -7.49 4.08 16.67
CA GLY A 189 -8.06 2.77 16.35
C GLY A 189 -9.51 2.56 16.77
N LYS A 190 -10.19 3.58 17.30
CA LYS A 190 -11.55 3.43 17.83
C LYS A 190 -12.64 3.56 16.78
N TYR A 191 -12.37 4.21 15.68
CA TYR A 191 -13.33 4.48 14.63
C TYR A 191 -12.81 4.02 13.28
N LEU A 192 -13.76 3.61 12.43
CA LEU A 192 -13.53 3.44 11.00
C LEU A 192 -14.30 4.55 10.27
N ILE A 193 -13.59 5.35 9.50
CA ILE A 193 -14.11 6.47 8.72
C ILE A 193 -14.17 6.03 7.26
N PHE A 194 -15.29 6.29 6.59
CA PHE A 194 -15.48 5.89 5.20
C PHE A 194 -16.48 6.78 4.48
N ASN A 195 -16.51 6.73 3.18
CA ASN A 195 -17.53 7.36 2.34
C ASN A 195 -18.65 6.37 2.04
N SER A 196 -19.90 6.84 1.98
CA SER A 196 -21.05 6.04 1.58
C SER A 196 -22.02 6.90 0.74
N GLU A 197 -22.54 6.32 -0.34
CA GLU A 197 -23.50 6.96 -1.24
C GLU A 197 -24.96 6.83 -0.72
N ARG A 198 -25.16 6.82 0.58
CA ARG A 198 -26.50 6.79 1.14
C ARG A 198 -27.17 8.14 0.93
N ASP A 199 -28.29 8.14 0.21
CA ASP A 199 -29.19 9.28 0.18
C ASP A 199 -29.98 9.34 1.50
N PHE A 200 -29.65 10.29 2.35
CA PHE A 200 -30.51 10.67 3.46
C PHE A 200 -31.60 11.59 2.90
N ASN A 201 -32.65 11.03 2.33
CA ASN A 201 -33.87 11.78 2.13
C ASN A 201 -34.57 11.91 3.49
N PRO A 202 -34.73 13.15 4.02
CA PRO A 202 -35.43 13.37 5.26
C PRO A 202 -36.92 13.05 5.16
#